data_12be5fdb922fe4bc6f9316f96931be94
#
_entry.id   12be5fdb922fe4bc6f9316f96931be94
#
_cell.length_a   1.000
_cell.length_b   1.000
_cell.length_c   1.000
_cell.angle_alpha   90.00
_cell.angle_beta   90.00
_cell.angle_gamma   90.00
#
_symmetry.space_group_name_H-M   'P 1'
#
loop_
_entity.id
_entity.type
_entity.pdbx_description
1 polymer ?
#
loop_
_entity_poly.entity_id
_entity_poly.type
_entity_poly.pdbx_seq_one_letter_code
_entity_poly.pdbx_strand_id
1 'polypeptide(L)'
;LIKTTAAPISKENREKCITSNFLKCEFDKNKLDPWFFCYQFNEGKDFEQQIAMFHQGTTLSVKKLNVKIIGELKIRLPDIDKQRIIGELYRQSLIQNRLMIKQAEDIKNLTLTIIRKIEED
;
A
#
# COMPACT_ATOMS: atom_id res chain seq x y z
N LEU A 1 16.05 -5.12 0.11
CA LEU A 1 14.88 -5.57 0.87
C LEU A 1 13.62 -5.38 0.05
N ILE A 2 12.99 -6.47 -0.34
CA ILE A 2 11.70 -6.41 -1.02
C ILE A 2 10.63 -6.20 0.05
N LYS A 3 9.97 -5.06 0.02
CA LYS A 3 8.87 -4.73 0.94
C LYS A 3 7.56 -5.19 0.34
N THR A 4 6.78 -5.95 1.09
CA THR A 4 5.43 -6.31 0.70
C THR A 4 4.48 -5.15 1.01
N THR A 5 3.62 -4.81 0.08
CA THR A 5 2.67 -3.71 0.21
C THR A 5 1.26 -4.21 -0.06
N ALA A 6 0.29 -3.73 0.71
CA ALA A 6 -1.12 -4.01 0.51
C ALA A 6 -1.82 -2.83 -0.15
N ALA A 7 -2.74 -3.14 -1.07
CA ALA A 7 -3.56 -2.13 -1.74
C ALA A 7 -4.95 -2.73 -2.05
N PRO A 8 -6.03 -1.94 -1.93
CA PRO A 8 -7.33 -2.39 -2.38
C PRO A 8 -7.38 -2.52 -3.89
N ILE A 9 -8.12 -3.51 -4.37
CA ILE A 9 -8.34 -3.70 -5.80
C ILE A 9 -9.48 -2.78 -6.24
N SER A 10 -9.24 -1.97 -7.27
CA SER A 10 -10.27 -1.10 -7.81
C SER A 10 -11.35 -1.92 -8.54
N LYS A 11 -12.55 -1.35 -8.66
CA LYS A 11 -13.65 -2.01 -9.37
C LYS A 11 -13.30 -2.34 -10.82
N GLU A 12 -12.48 -1.51 -11.46
CA GLU A 12 -12.04 -1.70 -12.85
C GLU A 12 -11.17 -2.94 -13.02
N ASN A 13 -10.48 -3.36 -11.97
CA ASN A 13 -9.56 -4.50 -11.99
C ASN A 13 -10.15 -5.78 -11.40
N ARG A 14 -11.44 -5.76 -11.03
CA ARG A 14 -12.08 -6.87 -10.30
C ARG A 14 -12.04 -8.20 -11.07
N GLU A 15 -12.11 -8.18 -12.38
CA GLU A 15 -12.14 -9.37 -13.23
C GLU A 15 -10.74 -9.74 -13.80
N LYS A 16 -9.72 -8.97 -13.50
CA LYS A 16 -8.38 -9.24 -14.00
C LYS A 16 -7.72 -10.38 -13.23
N CYS A 17 -6.96 -11.20 -13.95
CA CYS A 17 -6.17 -12.28 -13.35
C CYS A 17 -5.03 -11.72 -12.52
N ILE A 18 -4.73 -12.40 -11.41
CA ILE A 18 -3.66 -12.03 -10.50
C ILE A 18 -2.49 -13.01 -10.71
N THR A 19 -1.28 -12.46 -10.84
CA THR A 19 -0.08 -13.28 -10.98
C THR A 19 0.33 -13.89 -9.65
N SER A 20 1.24 -14.88 -9.68
CA SER A 20 1.74 -15.57 -8.49
C SER A 20 2.47 -14.66 -7.50
N ASN A 21 2.84 -13.44 -7.90
CA ASN A 21 3.48 -12.46 -7.02
C ASN A 21 2.52 -11.71 -6.11
N PHE A 22 1.21 -11.94 -6.27
CA PHE A 22 0.16 -11.26 -5.50
C PHE A 22 -0.68 -12.27 -4.75
N LEU A 23 -1.13 -11.86 -3.58
CA LEU A 23 -2.08 -12.60 -2.77
C LEU A 23 -3.36 -11.78 -2.64
N LYS A 24 -4.48 -12.35 -3.12
CA LYS A 24 -5.78 -11.71 -2.98
C LYS A 24 -6.39 -12.04 -1.63
N CYS A 25 -6.83 -11.00 -0.91
CA CYS A 25 -7.53 -11.14 0.36
C CYS A 25 -8.94 -10.56 0.25
N GLU A 26 -9.92 -11.29 0.77
CA GLU A 26 -11.30 -10.83 0.85
C GLU A 26 -11.70 -10.66 2.31
N PHE A 27 -12.41 -9.57 2.61
CA PHE A 27 -12.81 -9.24 3.98
C PHE A 27 -14.32 -9.05 4.06
N ASP A 28 -14.87 -9.36 5.23
CA ASP A 28 -16.20 -8.88 5.59
C ASP A 28 -16.11 -7.38 5.88
N LYS A 29 -16.60 -6.56 4.95
CA LYS A 29 -16.53 -5.10 5.01
C LYS A 29 -17.29 -4.47 6.18
N ASN A 30 -18.16 -5.24 6.83
CA ASN A 30 -18.86 -4.80 8.04
C ASN A 30 -18.00 -4.93 9.30
N LYS A 31 -16.94 -5.71 9.22
CA LYS A 31 -16.03 -5.98 10.35
C LYS A 31 -14.65 -5.37 10.15
N LEU A 32 -14.17 -5.34 8.91
CA LEU A 32 -12.84 -4.85 8.58
C LEU A 32 -12.88 -4.00 7.32
N ASP A 33 -12.50 -2.74 7.47
CA ASP A 33 -12.37 -1.84 6.32
C ASP A 33 -11.09 -2.14 5.53
N PRO A 34 -11.16 -2.35 4.22
CA PRO A 34 -9.98 -2.69 3.42
C PRO A 34 -8.86 -1.64 3.48
N TRP A 35 -9.20 -0.36 3.47
CA TRP A 35 -8.19 0.70 3.56
C TRP A 35 -7.55 0.80 4.94
N PHE A 36 -8.34 0.53 5.99
CA PHE A 36 -7.79 0.42 7.34
C PHE A 36 -6.79 -0.76 7.43
N PHE A 37 -7.14 -1.91 6.84
CA PHE A 37 -6.21 -3.04 6.78
C PHE A 37 -4.93 -2.66 6.04
N CYS A 38 -5.03 -2.01 4.89
CA CYS A 38 -3.87 -1.58 4.12
C CYS A 38 -2.98 -0.62 4.91
N TYR A 39 -3.59 0.30 5.65
CA TYR A 39 -2.85 1.20 6.53
C TYR A 39 -2.08 0.40 7.60
N GLN A 40 -2.74 -0.52 8.29
CA GLN A 40 -2.09 -1.33 9.31
C GLN A 40 -0.98 -2.20 8.72
N PHE A 41 -1.22 -2.79 7.58
CA PHE A 41 -0.24 -3.65 6.93
C PHE A 41 0.98 -2.86 6.44
N ASN A 42 0.76 -1.72 5.82
CA ASN A 42 1.84 -0.93 5.21
C ASN A 42 2.61 -0.09 6.22
N GLU A 43 1.94 0.45 7.22
CA GLU A 43 2.50 1.45 8.14
C GLU A 43 2.45 1.03 9.61
N GLY A 44 1.64 0.02 9.95
CA GLY A 44 1.47 -0.40 11.34
C GLY A 44 2.66 -1.19 11.86
N LYS A 45 3.08 -0.87 13.08
CA LYS A 45 4.18 -1.56 13.73
C LYS A 45 3.82 -2.96 14.20
N ASP A 46 2.55 -3.20 14.52
CA ASP A 46 2.08 -4.50 15.02
C ASP A 46 2.25 -5.58 13.96
N PHE A 47 1.86 -5.31 12.73
CA PHE A 47 2.04 -6.26 11.64
C PHE A 47 3.51 -6.47 11.29
N GLU A 48 4.29 -5.41 11.29
CA GLU A 48 5.72 -5.49 11.06
C GLU A 48 6.39 -6.42 12.08
N GLN A 49 6.05 -6.27 13.36
CA GLN A 49 6.58 -7.11 14.42
C GLN A 49 6.12 -8.57 14.29
N GLN A 50 4.85 -8.80 13.99
CA GLN A 50 4.32 -10.16 13.79
C GLN A 50 5.00 -10.86 12.62
N ILE A 51 5.17 -10.17 11.50
CA ILE A 51 5.84 -10.70 10.31
C ILE A 51 7.30 -11.02 10.62
N ALA A 52 7.98 -10.14 11.35
CA ALA A 52 9.36 -10.36 11.77
C ALA A 52 9.49 -11.63 12.64
N MET A 53 8.53 -11.87 13.53
CA MET A 53 8.52 -13.08 14.36
C MET A 53 8.38 -14.36 13.53
N PHE A 54 7.55 -14.36 12.48
CA PHE A 54 7.40 -15.50 11.59
C PHE A 54 8.68 -15.82 10.81
N HIS A 55 9.51 -14.82 10.59
CA HIS A 55 10.77 -14.97 9.87
C HIS A 55 11.98 -15.15 10.79
N GLN A 56 11.76 -15.24 12.09
CA GLN A 56 12.83 -15.41 13.06
C GLN A 56 13.54 -16.74 12.85
N GLY A 57 14.87 -16.70 12.78
CA GLY A 57 15.68 -17.90 12.56
C GLY A 57 15.85 -18.29 11.08
N THR A 58 15.26 -17.57 10.14
CA THR A 58 15.50 -17.82 8.72
C THR A 58 16.73 -17.07 8.25
N THR A 59 17.59 -17.78 7.51
CA THR A 59 18.81 -17.20 6.94
C THR A 59 18.57 -16.63 5.54
N LEU A 60 17.35 -16.73 5.03
CA LEU A 60 16.99 -16.28 3.69
C LEU A 60 16.94 -14.76 3.62
N SER A 61 17.62 -14.23 2.60
CA SER A 61 17.62 -12.79 2.32
C SER A 61 16.27 -12.27 1.81
N VAL A 62 15.39 -13.16 1.37
CA VAL A 62 14.06 -12.82 0.85
C VAL A 62 13.01 -13.32 1.82
N LYS A 63 12.30 -12.38 2.45
CA LYS A 63 11.19 -12.67 3.34
C LYS A 63 9.90 -12.73 2.52
N LYS A 64 9.41 -13.94 2.27
CA LYS A 64 8.16 -14.15 1.55
C LYS A 64 7.00 -14.29 2.52
N LEU A 65 5.94 -13.52 2.28
CA LEU A 65 4.66 -13.75 2.93
C LEU A 65 3.89 -14.82 2.17
N ASN A 66 3.29 -15.74 2.90
CA ASN A 66 2.43 -16.77 2.33
C ASN A 66 1.05 -16.71 2.96
N VAL A 67 0.11 -17.50 2.42
CA VAL A 67 -1.29 -17.52 2.89
C VAL A 67 -1.36 -17.83 4.39
N LYS A 68 -0.52 -18.76 4.87
CA LYS A 68 -0.52 -19.15 6.28
C LYS A 68 -0.12 -17.98 7.19
N ILE A 69 0.94 -17.26 6.86
CA ILE A 69 1.40 -16.11 7.64
C ILE A 69 0.33 -15.02 7.67
N ILE A 70 -0.24 -14.70 6.52
CA ILE A 70 -1.30 -13.69 6.43
C ILE A 70 -2.52 -14.09 7.27
N GLY A 71 -2.91 -15.37 7.22
CA GLY A 71 -4.05 -15.88 7.99
C GLY A 71 -3.84 -15.88 9.50
N GLU A 72 -2.59 -15.91 9.96
CA GLU A 72 -2.23 -15.90 11.38
C GLU A 72 -2.00 -14.50 11.93
N LEU A 73 -1.99 -13.46 11.09
CA LEU A 73 -1.85 -12.08 11.55
C LEU A 73 -3.05 -11.67 12.39
N LYS A 74 -2.75 -11.06 13.53
CA LYS A 74 -3.77 -10.56 14.46
C LYS A 74 -3.83 -9.05 14.38
N ILE A 75 -5.03 -8.51 14.32
CA ILE A 75 -5.27 -7.09 14.22
C ILE A 75 -6.22 -6.65 15.33
N ARG A 76 -5.90 -5.52 15.95
CA ARG A 76 -6.81 -4.88 16.88
C ARG A 76 -7.82 -4.07 16.08
N LEU A 77 -9.10 -4.38 16.23
CA LEU A 77 -10.16 -3.74 15.47
C LEU A 77 -10.86 -2.68 16.32
N PRO A 78 -10.69 -1.39 16.03
CA PRO A 78 -11.62 -0.37 16.54
C PRO A 78 -13.00 -0.57 15.91
N ASP A 79 -13.99 0.20 16.31
CA ASP A 79 -15.30 0.12 15.67
C ASP A 79 -15.19 0.44 14.17
N ILE A 80 -16.15 -0.04 13.39
CA ILE A 80 -16.07 0.05 11.93
C ILE A 80 -16.06 1.50 11.43
N ASP A 81 -16.75 2.40 12.11
CA ASP A 81 -16.78 3.81 11.72
C ASP A 81 -15.41 4.45 11.89
N LYS A 82 -14.72 4.14 12.96
CA LYS A 82 -13.36 4.61 13.20
C LYS A 82 -12.38 4.02 12.19
N GLN A 83 -12.54 2.74 11.84
CA GLN A 83 -11.73 2.12 10.78
C GLN A 83 -11.91 2.85 9.44
N ARG A 84 -13.14 3.19 9.08
CA ARG A 84 -13.45 3.90 7.84
C ARG A 84 -12.82 5.29 7.80
N ILE A 85 -12.84 6.00 8.92
CA ILE A 85 -12.19 7.31 9.01
C ILE A 85 -10.67 7.18 8.80
N ILE A 86 -10.04 6.26 9.51
CA ILE A 86 -8.60 6.02 9.38
C ILE A 86 -8.25 5.60 7.96
N GLY A 87 -9.00 4.67 7.40
CA GLY A 87 -8.79 4.18 6.04
C GLY A 87 -8.92 5.27 4.99
N GLU A 88 -9.93 6.14 5.12
CA GLU A 88 -10.12 7.24 4.19
C GLU A 88 -9.02 8.30 4.31
N LEU A 89 -8.56 8.62 5.50
CA LEU A 89 -7.43 9.52 5.69
C LEU A 89 -6.16 8.96 5.06
N TYR A 90 -5.92 7.68 5.22
CA TYR A 90 -4.78 7.01 4.59
C TYR A 90 -4.87 7.08 3.07
N ARG A 91 -6.04 6.71 2.52
CA ARG A 91 -6.29 6.77 1.07
C ARG A 91 -6.04 8.18 0.52
N GLN A 92 -6.59 9.20 1.17
CA GLN A 92 -6.42 10.59 0.76
C GLN A 92 -4.95 11.02 0.79
N SER A 93 -4.20 10.60 1.81
CA SER A 93 -2.77 10.92 1.89
C SER A 93 -1.97 10.33 0.73
N LEU A 94 -2.29 9.11 0.32
CA LEU A 94 -1.62 8.48 -0.82
C LEU A 94 -1.94 9.18 -2.14
N ILE A 95 -3.20 9.54 -2.35
CA ILE A 95 -3.63 10.28 -3.55
C ILE A 95 -2.93 11.64 -3.62
N GLN A 96 -2.94 12.38 -2.51
CA GLN A 96 -2.31 13.69 -2.44
C GLN A 96 -0.81 13.62 -2.71
N ASN A 97 -0.13 12.65 -2.11
CA ASN A 97 1.30 12.45 -2.34
C ASN A 97 1.61 12.20 -3.81
N ARG A 98 0.83 11.34 -4.46
CA ARG A 98 1.01 11.04 -5.89
C ARG A 98 0.79 12.28 -6.77
N LEU A 99 -0.25 13.07 -6.46
CA LEU A 99 -0.55 14.30 -7.22
C LEU A 99 0.54 15.35 -7.04
N MET A 100 1.08 15.50 -5.84
CA MET A 100 2.16 16.43 -5.56
C MET A 100 3.46 16.03 -6.26
N ILE A 101 3.78 14.75 -6.31
CA ILE A 101 4.95 14.24 -7.05
C ILE A 101 4.78 14.54 -8.53
N LYS A 102 3.60 14.27 -9.10
CA LYS A 102 3.32 14.57 -10.51
C LYS A 102 3.44 16.06 -10.80
N GLN A 103 2.90 16.91 -9.94
CA GLN A 103 2.98 18.35 -10.08
C GLN A 103 4.44 18.83 -10.08
N ALA A 104 5.26 18.29 -9.18
CA ALA A 104 6.68 18.63 -9.13
C ALA A 104 7.41 18.25 -10.42
N GLU A 105 7.13 17.06 -10.97
CA GLU A 105 7.68 16.62 -12.25
C GLU A 105 7.24 17.51 -13.41
N ASP A 106 5.95 17.89 -13.45
CA ASP A 106 5.40 18.74 -14.49
C ASP A 106 6.05 20.13 -14.48
N ILE A 107 6.27 20.71 -13.30
CA ILE A 107 6.95 22.00 -13.15
C ILE A 107 8.38 21.90 -13.64
N LYS A 108 9.11 20.87 -13.26
CA LYS A 108 10.48 20.63 -13.74
C LYS A 108 10.54 20.52 -15.26
N ASN A 109 9.65 19.73 -15.86
CA ASN A 109 9.61 19.54 -17.31
C ASN A 109 9.27 20.83 -18.05
N LEU A 110 8.34 21.62 -17.51
CA LEU A 110 8.02 22.93 -18.08
C LEU A 110 9.23 23.86 -18.05
N THR A 111 9.93 23.93 -16.95
CA THR A 111 11.14 24.74 -16.78
C THR A 111 12.21 24.32 -17.79
N LEU A 112 12.45 23.03 -17.95
CA LEU A 112 13.42 22.52 -18.92
C LEU A 112 13.02 22.87 -20.36
N THR A 113 11.73 22.82 -20.68
CA THR A 113 11.22 23.23 -21.99
C THR A 113 11.48 24.70 -22.28
N ILE A 114 11.25 25.56 -21.28
CA ILE A 114 11.53 26.99 -21.39
C ILE A 114 13.03 27.26 -21.63
N ILE A 115 13.88 26.58 -20.87
CA ILE A 115 15.35 26.71 -21.02
C ILE A 115 15.78 26.33 -22.43
N ARG A 116 15.27 25.22 -22.96
CA ARG A 116 15.61 24.79 -24.32
C ARG A 116 15.20 25.81 -25.39
N LYS A 117 14.04 26.44 -25.20
CA LYS A 117 13.60 27.50 -26.12
C LYS A 117 14.53 28.72 -26.08
N ILE A 118 14.99 29.11 -24.91
CA ILE A 118 15.93 30.20 -24.73
C ILE A 118 17.27 29.88 -25.43
N GLU A 119 17.74 28.63 -25.29
CA GLU A 119 18.99 28.19 -25.94
C GLU A 119 18.92 28.20 -27.47
N GLU A 120 17.73 27.98 -28.03
CA GLU A 120 17.52 27.95 -29.49
C GLU A 120 17.49 29.35 -30.14
N ASP A 121 17.27 30.39 -29.35
CA ASP A 121 17.21 31.78 -29.88
C ASP A 121 18.61 32.39 -30.09
#